data_4b19ce72860c4d7f785c8e7985877e93
#
_entry.id   4b19ce72860c4d7f785c8e7985877e93
#
_cell.length_a   1.000
_cell.length_b   1.000
_cell.length_c   1.000
_cell.angle_alpha   90.00
_cell.angle_beta   90.00
_cell.angle_gamma   90.00
#
_symmetry.space_group_name_H-M   'P 1'
#
loop_
_entity.id
_entity.type
_entity.pdbx_description
1 polymer ?
#
loop_
_entity_poly.entity_id
_entity_poly.type
_entity_poly.pdbx_seq_one_letter_code
_entity_poly.pdbx_strand_id
1 'polypeptide(L)'
;MTLISSVLVHYGSAAAHDMLPELDILLRKNYKNVVVMLFDGMGTSILKKHLPADAFLIRYLQTTISSVFPATTTAATVTMESGLSPIEHGWLGWRLYFDEVGANVDIFPNTLPETDGVPAADYHVAWRYLPYKSVQEKIARQGARRHTAFLRFRHGTAKAWKKYAIPWQACAAETGKNISILTGISQITTYMVSGHSMSKSPRISVR
;
A
#
# COMPACT_ATOMS: atom_id res chain seq x y z
N MET A 1 0.79 -10.55 -0.15
CA MET A 1 2.14 -11.07 0.22
C MET A 1 3.04 -11.14 -1.01
N THR A 2 2.79 -12.00 -1.98
CA THR A 2 3.65 -12.24 -3.16
C THR A 2 4.08 -10.97 -3.90
N LEU A 3 3.16 -10.00 -4.09
CA LEU A 3 3.48 -8.72 -4.72
C LEU A 3 4.60 -7.98 -3.97
N ILE A 4 4.46 -7.85 -2.65
CA ILE A 4 5.45 -7.14 -1.82
C ILE A 4 6.74 -7.95 -1.70
N SER A 5 6.68 -9.27 -1.72
CA SER A 5 7.87 -10.13 -1.79
C SER A 5 8.71 -9.81 -3.04
N SER A 6 8.10 -9.68 -4.21
CA SER A 6 8.81 -9.25 -5.42
C SER A 6 9.46 -7.87 -5.28
N VAL A 7 8.77 -6.92 -4.62
CA VAL A 7 9.34 -5.58 -4.36
C VAL A 7 10.53 -5.67 -3.42
N LEU A 8 10.41 -6.41 -2.31
CA LEU A 8 11.51 -6.59 -1.36
C LEU A 8 12.76 -7.17 -2.03
N VAL A 9 12.59 -8.25 -2.79
CA VAL A 9 13.70 -8.91 -3.52
C VAL A 9 14.33 -7.98 -4.56
N HIS A 10 13.51 -7.19 -5.28
CA HIS A 10 14.03 -6.18 -6.23
C HIS A 10 14.99 -5.18 -5.58
N TYR A 11 14.77 -4.84 -4.32
CA TYR A 11 15.65 -3.95 -3.55
C TYR A 11 16.71 -4.70 -2.72
N GLY A 12 16.89 -6.00 -2.95
CA GLY A 12 17.90 -6.81 -2.26
C GLY A 12 17.54 -7.19 -0.82
N SER A 13 16.29 -6.98 -0.41
CA SER A 13 15.79 -7.43 0.90
C SER A 13 15.26 -8.86 0.84
N ALA A 14 15.42 -9.60 1.95
CA ALA A 14 14.79 -10.90 2.08
C ALA A 14 13.26 -10.77 2.12
N ALA A 15 12.57 -11.68 1.45
CA ALA A 15 11.12 -11.85 1.50
C ALA A 15 10.76 -13.11 2.29
N ALA A 16 9.65 -13.05 3.03
CA ALA A 16 9.14 -14.19 3.81
C ALA A 16 8.28 -15.15 2.97
N HIS A 17 7.79 -14.69 1.83
CA HIS A 17 6.86 -15.43 0.96
C HIS A 17 7.33 -15.43 -0.48
N ASP A 18 6.73 -16.31 -1.29
CA ASP A 18 6.99 -16.42 -2.72
C ASP A 18 6.75 -15.08 -3.44
N MET A 19 7.46 -14.89 -4.52
CA MET A 19 7.33 -13.73 -5.39
C MET A 19 6.15 -13.88 -6.36
N LEU A 20 5.69 -12.76 -6.92
CA LEU A 20 4.69 -12.74 -7.99
C LEU A 20 5.41 -12.77 -9.35
N PRO A 21 5.33 -13.88 -10.11
CA PRO A 21 6.13 -14.06 -11.32
C PRO A 21 5.94 -12.95 -12.38
N GLU A 22 4.70 -12.49 -12.58
CA GLU A 22 4.39 -11.44 -13.53
C GLU A 22 5.05 -10.11 -13.17
N LEU A 23 5.16 -9.85 -11.87
CA LEU A 23 5.82 -8.67 -11.36
C LEU A 23 7.33 -8.78 -11.44
N ASP A 24 7.89 -9.95 -11.16
CA ASP A 24 9.33 -10.19 -11.27
C ASP A 24 9.84 -9.94 -12.69
N ILE A 25 9.08 -10.38 -13.70
CA ILE A 25 9.40 -10.09 -15.10
C ILE A 25 9.49 -8.57 -15.35
N LEU A 26 8.55 -7.81 -14.81
CA LEU A 26 8.55 -6.36 -14.94
C LEU A 26 9.75 -5.72 -14.22
N LEU A 27 10.02 -6.16 -12.99
CA LEU A 27 11.08 -5.60 -12.13
C LEU A 27 12.50 -5.92 -12.62
N ARG A 28 12.69 -6.97 -13.45
CA ARG A 28 13.99 -7.27 -14.11
C ARG A 28 14.54 -6.11 -14.94
N LYS A 29 13.69 -5.18 -15.39
CA LYS A 29 14.13 -3.94 -16.07
C LYS A 29 14.91 -2.99 -15.16
N ASN A 30 15.09 -3.33 -13.88
CA ASN A 30 15.87 -2.59 -12.89
C ASN A 30 15.46 -1.11 -12.78
N TYR A 31 14.17 -0.88 -12.59
CA TYR A 31 13.64 0.47 -12.45
C TYR A 31 14.28 1.24 -11.30
N LYS A 32 14.59 2.51 -11.54
CA LYS A 32 15.09 3.43 -10.53
C LYS A 32 14.06 3.70 -9.44
N ASN A 33 12.80 3.85 -9.83
CA ASN A 33 11.69 4.16 -8.92
C ASN A 33 10.59 3.12 -9.06
N VAL A 34 10.14 2.57 -7.93
CA VAL A 34 8.96 1.71 -7.85
C VAL A 34 7.93 2.42 -6.98
N VAL A 35 6.74 2.64 -7.53
CA VAL A 35 5.61 3.24 -6.81
C VAL A 35 4.52 2.20 -6.67
N VAL A 36 4.18 1.86 -5.43
CA VAL A 36 3.06 0.97 -5.11
C VAL A 36 1.88 1.83 -4.69
N MET A 37 0.78 1.75 -5.44
CA MET A 37 -0.46 2.46 -5.14
C MET A 37 -1.52 1.45 -4.75
N LEU A 38 -1.97 1.51 -3.50
CA LEU A 38 -3.01 0.65 -2.98
C LEU A 38 -4.34 1.40 -2.96
N PHE A 39 -5.29 0.94 -3.78
CA PHE A 39 -6.65 1.46 -3.80
C PHE A 39 -7.58 0.47 -3.12
N ASP A 40 -8.30 0.95 -2.12
CA ASP A 40 -9.30 0.15 -1.43
C ASP A 40 -10.64 0.16 -2.21
N GLY A 41 -11.37 -1.01 -2.33
CA GLY A 41 -12.67 -1.20 -3.05
C GLY A 41 -12.65 -1.14 -4.57
N MET A 42 -11.51 -1.14 -5.16
CA MET A 42 -11.38 -1.16 -6.61
C MET A 42 -10.98 -2.56 -7.13
N GLY A 43 -11.77 -3.58 -6.82
CA GLY A 43 -11.55 -4.93 -7.35
C GLY A 43 -11.70 -4.99 -8.87
N THR A 44 -11.10 -6.00 -9.50
CA THR A 44 -11.06 -6.17 -10.96
C THR A 44 -12.46 -6.17 -11.59
N SER A 45 -13.46 -6.75 -10.92
CA SER A 45 -14.85 -6.75 -11.39
C SER A 45 -15.46 -5.34 -11.41
N ILE A 46 -15.15 -4.52 -10.42
CA ILE A 46 -15.59 -3.11 -10.36
C ILE A 46 -14.94 -2.31 -11.48
N LEU A 47 -13.64 -2.47 -11.68
CA LEU A 47 -12.93 -1.81 -12.76
C LEU A 47 -13.53 -2.14 -14.12
N LYS A 48 -13.72 -3.44 -14.42
CA LYS A 48 -14.28 -3.90 -15.69
C LYS A 48 -15.72 -3.45 -15.90
N LYS A 49 -16.49 -3.26 -14.82
CA LYS A 49 -17.89 -2.79 -14.90
C LYS A 49 -17.99 -1.30 -15.18
N HIS A 50 -17.08 -0.49 -14.64
CA HIS A 50 -17.23 0.96 -14.59
C HIS A 50 -16.26 1.74 -15.48
N LEU A 51 -15.18 1.09 -15.95
CA LEU A 51 -14.21 1.74 -16.81
C LEU A 51 -14.31 1.25 -18.26
N PRO A 52 -14.16 2.12 -19.25
CA PRO A 52 -14.08 1.73 -20.65
C PRO A 52 -12.80 0.91 -20.90
N ALA A 53 -12.82 0.08 -21.96
CA ALA A 53 -11.72 -0.86 -22.27
C ALA A 53 -10.38 -0.18 -22.53
N ASP A 54 -10.37 1.07 -22.98
CA ASP A 54 -9.19 1.89 -23.22
C ASP A 54 -8.72 2.68 -22.00
N ALA A 55 -9.44 2.60 -20.86
CA ALA A 55 -9.02 3.25 -19.64
C ALA A 55 -7.65 2.75 -19.18
N PHE A 56 -6.82 3.65 -18.66
CA PHE A 56 -5.46 3.37 -18.23
C PHE A 56 -5.37 2.11 -17.33
N LEU A 57 -6.22 2.00 -16.32
CA LEU A 57 -6.20 0.88 -15.37
C LEU A 57 -6.61 -0.47 -16.01
N ILE A 58 -7.48 -0.47 -17.01
CA ILE A 58 -7.86 -1.67 -17.78
C ILE A 58 -6.76 -2.04 -18.77
N ARG A 59 -6.26 -1.05 -19.50
CA ARG A 59 -5.25 -1.25 -20.55
C ARG A 59 -3.93 -1.82 -20.01
N TYR A 60 -3.55 -1.47 -18.78
CA TYR A 60 -2.31 -1.90 -18.13
C TYR A 60 -2.52 -2.97 -17.05
N LEU A 61 -3.71 -3.58 -16.98
CA LEU A 61 -3.96 -4.71 -16.10
C LEU A 61 -3.12 -5.91 -16.52
N GLN A 62 -2.12 -6.27 -15.72
CA GLN A 62 -1.23 -7.39 -16.03
C GLN A 62 -1.79 -8.71 -15.51
N THR A 63 -2.26 -8.72 -14.26
CA THR A 63 -2.77 -9.93 -13.61
C THR A 63 -3.80 -9.59 -12.54
N THR A 64 -4.52 -10.59 -12.10
CA THR A 64 -5.48 -10.50 -10.98
C THR A 64 -5.04 -11.45 -9.89
N ILE A 65 -4.86 -10.93 -8.69
CA ILE A 65 -4.51 -11.69 -7.50
C ILE A 65 -5.62 -11.58 -6.45
N SER A 66 -5.74 -12.58 -5.62
CA SER A 66 -6.64 -12.55 -4.47
C SER A 66 -6.05 -11.68 -3.35
N SER A 67 -6.93 -11.07 -2.57
CA SER A 67 -6.55 -10.44 -1.31
C SER A 67 -6.15 -11.51 -0.29
N VAL A 68 -5.69 -11.05 0.88
CA VAL A 68 -5.39 -11.92 2.02
C VAL A 68 -6.68 -12.32 2.76
N PHE A 69 -6.57 -13.33 3.60
CA PHE A 69 -7.66 -13.71 4.51
C PHE A 69 -7.21 -13.46 5.97
N PRO A 70 -8.05 -12.80 6.79
CA PRO A 70 -9.35 -12.24 6.46
C PRO A 70 -9.24 -11.05 5.48
N ALA A 71 -10.25 -10.92 4.59
CA ALA A 71 -10.28 -9.89 3.56
C ALA A 71 -10.77 -8.54 4.14
N THR A 72 -10.03 -8.01 5.10
CA THR A 72 -10.30 -6.71 5.73
C THR A 72 -9.30 -5.67 5.25
N THR A 73 -9.70 -4.39 5.24
CA THR A 73 -8.80 -3.28 4.93
C THR A 73 -7.53 -3.32 5.77
N THR A 74 -7.69 -3.59 7.06
CA THR A 74 -6.57 -3.64 8.01
C THR A 74 -5.58 -4.74 7.66
N ALA A 75 -6.06 -5.97 7.50
CA ALA A 75 -5.20 -7.11 7.21
C ALA A 75 -4.45 -6.92 5.88
N ALA A 76 -5.15 -6.47 4.85
CA ALA A 76 -4.54 -6.26 3.55
C ALA A 76 -3.56 -5.09 3.53
N THR A 77 -3.88 -3.96 4.20
CA THR A 77 -2.97 -2.80 4.28
C THR A 77 -1.69 -3.17 5.02
N VAL A 78 -1.80 -3.83 6.18
CA VAL A 78 -0.62 -4.22 6.96
C VAL A 78 0.20 -5.29 6.24
N THR A 79 -0.45 -6.22 5.51
CA THR A 79 0.27 -7.15 4.63
C THR A 79 1.10 -6.40 3.56
N MET A 80 0.54 -5.35 2.95
CA MET A 80 1.27 -4.53 1.96
C MET A 80 2.40 -3.72 2.60
N GLU A 81 2.21 -3.27 3.83
CA GLU A 81 3.21 -2.50 4.57
C GLU A 81 4.34 -3.34 5.15
N SER A 82 4.03 -4.56 5.58
CA SER A 82 4.99 -5.44 6.25
C SER A 82 5.61 -6.49 5.34
N GLY A 83 4.89 -6.91 4.29
CA GLY A 83 5.23 -8.10 3.49
C GLY A 83 4.94 -9.42 4.20
N LEU A 84 4.25 -9.39 5.34
CA LEU A 84 3.87 -10.54 6.14
C LEU A 84 2.42 -10.95 5.84
N SER A 85 2.06 -12.19 6.16
CA SER A 85 0.67 -12.65 6.13
C SER A 85 -0.10 -12.15 7.36
N PRO A 86 -1.46 -12.14 7.33
CA PRO A 86 -2.27 -11.72 8.46
C PRO A 86 -2.00 -12.50 9.75
N ILE A 87 -1.72 -13.80 9.67
CA ILE A 87 -1.38 -14.63 10.83
C ILE A 87 -0.01 -14.25 11.43
N GLU A 88 0.92 -13.73 10.63
CA GLU A 88 2.26 -13.34 11.08
C GLU A 88 2.26 -11.94 11.70
N HIS A 89 1.50 -10.99 11.16
CA HIS A 89 1.46 -9.63 11.69
C HIS A 89 0.34 -9.38 12.70
N GLY A 90 -0.67 -10.26 12.79
CA GLY A 90 -1.75 -10.21 13.78
C GLY A 90 -2.81 -9.13 13.59
N TRP A 91 -2.69 -8.23 12.61
CA TRP A 91 -3.64 -7.15 12.35
C TRP A 91 -4.79 -7.68 11.49
N LEU A 92 -5.75 -8.39 12.11
CA LEU A 92 -6.76 -9.18 11.41
C LEU A 92 -8.01 -8.42 10.99
N GLY A 93 -8.29 -7.29 11.65
CA GLY A 93 -9.50 -6.51 11.41
C GLY A 93 -9.37 -5.07 11.90
N TRP A 94 -10.40 -4.27 11.63
CA TRP A 94 -10.47 -2.89 12.11
C TRP A 94 -10.48 -2.81 13.63
N ARG A 95 -11.15 -3.77 14.28
CA ARG A 95 -11.34 -3.86 15.73
C ARG A 95 -10.81 -5.20 16.23
N LEU A 96 -9.96 -5.16 17.25
CA LEU A 96 -9.43 -6.33 17.95
C LEU A 96 -9.57 -6.16 19.46
N TYR A 97 -9.78 -7.28 20.15
CA TYR A 97 -9.72 -7.31 21.60
C TYR A 97 -8.27 -7.48 22.05
N PHE A 98 -7.86 -6.72 23.04
CA PHE A 98 -6.54 -6.83 23.68
C PHE A 98 -6.72 -7.10 25.17
N ASP A 99 -6.26 -8.27 25.60
CA ASP A 99 -6.32 -8.67 27.03
C ASP A 99 -5.58 -7.67 27.93
N GLU A 100 -4.47 -7.12 27.44
CA GLU A 100 -3.62 -6.18 28.17
C GLU A 100 -4.30 -4.83 28.44
N VAL A 101 -5.31 -4.51 27.66
CA VAL A 101 -6.13 -3.31 27.84
C VAL A 101 -7.50 -3.65 28.40
N GLY A 102 -7.90 -4.93 28.33
CA GLY A 102 -9.21 -5.42 28.74
C GLY A 102 -10.37 -4.90 27.90
N ALA A 103 -10.09 -4.51 26.65
CA ALA A 103 -11.08 -3.86 25.78
C ALA A 103 -10.87 -4.17 24.29
N ASN A 104 -11.96 -3.98 23.51
CA ASN A 104 -11.84 -3.85 22.08
C ASN A 104 -11.20 -2.52 21.71
N VAL A 105 -10.33 -2.53 20.72
CA VAL A 105 -9.63 -1.34 20.20
C VAL A 105 -9.84 -1.24 18.70
N ASP A 106 -10.25 -0.07 18.22
CA ASP A 106 -10.20 0.27 16.80
C ASP A 106 -8.74 0.61 16.47
N ILE A 107 -8.04 -0.36 15.87
CA ILE A 107 -6.58 -0.44 15.92
C ILE A 107 -5.83 0.62 15.12
N PHE A 108 -6.38 1.14 14.02
CA PHE A 108 -5.74 2.24 13.31
C PHE A 108 -5.83 3.58 14.02
N PRO A 109 -7.01 4.01 14.52
CA PRO A 109 -7.10 5.25 15.29
C PRO A 109 -6.62 5.11 16.74
N ASN A 110 -6.43 3.89 17.24
CA ASN A 110 -6.08 3.59 18.63
C ASN A 110 -7.13 4.09 19.63
N THR A 111 -8.40 3.88 19.32
CA THR A 111 -9.52 4.38 20.13
C THR A 111 -10.41 3.25 20.62
N LEU A 112 -11.13 3.50 21.70
CA LEU A 112 -12.20 2.62 22.15
C LEU A 112 -13.38 2.71 21.16
N PRO A 113 -14.00 1.56 20.82
CA PRO A 113 -15.15 1.52 19.92
C PRO A 113 -16.34 2.31 20.48
N GLU A 114 -17.12 2.89 19.56
CA GLU A 114 -18.40 3.56 19.90
C GLU A 114 -18.23 4.73 20.88
N THR A 115 -17.02 5.24 20.99
CA THR A 115 -16.71 6.46 21.73
C THR A 115 -16.38 7.58 20.75
N ASP A 116 -16.50 8.82 21.17
CA ASP A 116 -16.14 10.00 20.36
C ASP A 116 -14.61 10.20 20.33
N GLY A 117 -13.89 9.16 19.85
CA GLY A 117 -12.44 9.19 19.69
C GLY A 117 -11.64 9.07 20.99
N VAL A 118 -12.21 8.49 22.05
CA VAL A 118 -11.49 8.25 23.30
C VAL A 118 -10.31 7.30 23.03
N PRO A 119 -9.06 7.69 23.35
CA PRO A 119 -7.89 6.82 23.18
C PRO A 119 -8.02 5.53 24.00
N ALA A 120 -7.63 4.40 23.43
CA ALA A 120 -7.63 3.11 24.12
C ALA A 120 -6.55 3.03 25.20
N ALA A 121 -5.44 3.76 25.01
CA ALA A 121 -4.33 3.90 25.97
C ALA A 121 -3.54 5.17 25.62
N ASP A 122 -2.59 5.55 26.48
CA ASP A 122 -1.61 6.64 26.24
C ASP A 122 -0.49 6.27 25.25
N TYR A 123 -0.49 5.01 24.79
CA TYR A 123 0.38 4.48 23.74
C TYR A 123 -0.46 3.81 22.66
N HIS A 124 0.15 3.53 21.50
CA HIS A 124 -0.53 2.82 20.44
C HIS A 124 -0.55 1.31 20.72
N VAL A 125 -1.72 0.77 21.08
CA VAL A 125 -1.91 -0.60 21.55
C VAL A 125 -1.42 -1.62 20.50
N ALA A 126 -1.90 -1.52 19.26
CA ALA A 126 -1.52 -2.47 18.23
C ALA A 126 -0.03 -2.43 17.88
N TRP A 127 0.61 -1.25 17.87
CA TRP A 127 2.06 -1.17 17.66
C TRP A 127 2.86 -1.79 18.80
N ARG A 128 2.36 -1.74 20.01
CA ARG A 128 3.03 -2.32 21.18
C ARG A 128 2.95 -3.84 21.19
N TYR A 129 1.79 -4.41 20.89
CA TYR A 129 1.53 -5.85 21.06
C TYR A 129 1.61 -6.65 19.77
N LEU A 130 1.44 -6.01 18.63
CA LEU A 130 1.52 -6.60 17.29
C LEU A 130 2.53 -5.84 16.41
N PRO A 131 3.79 -5.68 16.85
CA PRO A 131 4.77 -4.90 16.09
C PRO A 131 5.19 -5.63 14.80
N TYR A 132 5.44 -4.87 13.75
CA TYR A 132 6.06 -5.38 12.51
C TYR A 132 7.08 -4.38 11.97
N LYS A 133 8.01 -4.86 11.13
CA LYS A 133 8.93 -4.00 10.39
C LYS A 133 8.32 -3.68 9.04
N SER A 134 8.24 -2.42 8.71
CA SER A 134 7.73 -1.99 7.42
C SER A 134 8.65 -2.38 6.25
N VAL A 135 8.07 -2.52 5.07
CA VAL A 135 8.80 -2.74 3.80
C VAL A 135 9.85 -1.66 3.60
N GLN A 136 9.51 -0.41 3.92
CA GLN A 136 10.43 0.73 3.81
C GLN A 136 11.63 0.59 4.74
N GLU A 137 11.42 0.13 5.98
CA GLU A 137 12.53 -0.12 6.92
C GLU A 137 13.43 -1.27 6.45
N LYS A 138 12.82 -2.33 5.90
CA LYS A 138 13.54 -3.46 5.34
C LYS A 138 14.43 -3.03 4.17
N ILE A 139 13.88 -2.26 3.23
CA ILE A 139 14.57 -1.77 2.04
C ILE A 139 15.63 -0.72 2.40
N ALA A 140 15.36 0.16 3.36
CA ALA A 140 16.32 1.19 3.80
C ALA A 140 17.63 0.59 4.34
N ARG A 141 17.57 -0.59 4.95
CA ARG A 141 18.75 -1.33 5.41
C ARG A 141 19.67 -1.80 4.27
N GLN A 142 19.14 -1.87 3.05
CA GLN A 142 19.89 -2.22 1.84
C GLN A 142 20.45 -0.97 1.11
N GLY A 143 20.42 0.20 1.76
CA GLY A 143 20.94 1.45 1.20
C GLY A 143 20.01 2.13 0.18
N ALA A 144 18.82 1.61 -0.06
CA ALA A 144 17.84 2.30 -0.90
C ALA A 144 17.21 3.48 -0.16
N ARG A 145 17.06 4.62 -0.85
CA ARG A 145 16.36 5.77 -0.30
C ARG A 145 14.86 5.49 -0.23
N ARG A 146 14.25 5.87 0.89
CA ARG A 146 12.82 5.67 1.14
C ARG A 146 12.07 6.99 1.07
N HIS A 147 10.96 6.98 0.34
CA HIS A 147 9.95 8.01 0.43
C HIS A 147 8.63 7.36 0.78
N THR A 148 8.09 7.67 1.95
CA THR A 148 6.81 7.17 2.40
C THR A 148 5.83 8.33 2.42
N ALA A 149 4.82 8.27 1.56
CA ALA A 149 3.67 9.14 1.66
C ALA A 149 2.44 8.29 2.02
N PHE A 150 2.04 8.31 3.28
CA PHE A 150 0.75 7.78 3.72
C PHE A 150 -0.34 8.77 3.32
N LEU A 151 -1.05 8.48 2.24
CA LEU A 151 -2.18 9.29 1.81
C LEU A 151 -3.47 8.62 2.26
N ARG A 152 -3.97 8.99 3.44
CA ARG A 152 -5.35 8.68 3.82
C ARG A 152 -6.28 9.55 2.97
N PHE A 153 -6.86 8.98 1.93
CA PHE A 153 -7.98 9.61 1.24
C PHE A 153 -9.24 9.45 2.11
N ARG A 154 -9.55 10.44 2.94
CA ARG A 154 -10.93 10.66 3.37
C ARG A 154 -11.70 11.16 2.15
N HIS A 155 -12.88 10.57 1.84
CA HIS A 155 -13.84 10.99 0.83
C HIS A 155 -13.56 12.41 0.30
N GLY A 156 -13.04 12.55 -0.90
CA GLY A 156 -12.70 13.89 -1.33
C GLY A 156 -12.16 13.97 -2.74
N THR A 157 -12.91 14.61 -3.50
CA THR A 157 -12.70 15.40 -4.72
C THR A 157 -11.29 15.29 -5.37
N ALA A 158 -11.27 15.31 -6.68
CA ALA A 158 -10.10 15.39 -7.56
C ALA A 158 -9.04 16.45 -7.14
N LYS A 159 -9.36 17.41 -6.28
CA LYS A 159 -8.42 18.38 -5.69
C LYS A 159 -7.39 17.75 -4.75
N ALA A 160 -7.69 16.62 -4.11
CA ALA A 160 -6.74 15.91 -3.25
C ALA A 160 -5.54 15.38 -4.05
N TRP A 161 -5.74 14.85 -5.24
CA TRP A 161 -4.68 14.36 -6.10
C TRP A 161 -3.63 15.42 -6.44
N LYS A 162 -4.04 16.68 -6.69
CA LYS A 162 -3.10 17.77 -6.99
C LYS A 162 -2.19 18.09 -5.82
N LYS A 163 -2.71 18.02 -4.58
CA LYS A 163 -1.91 18.30 -3.37
C LYS A 163 -0.83 17.24 -3.10
N TYR A 164 -1.06 16.01 -3.51
CA TYR A 164 -0.19 14.87 -3.20
C TYR A 164 0.62 14.35 -4.40
N ALA A 165 0.30 14.80 -5.62
CA ALA A 165 1.11 14.51 -6.81
C ALA A 165 2.50 15.19 -6.76
N ILE A 166 2.64 16.30 -6.04
CA ILE A 166 3.88 17.08 -5.93
C ILE A 166 5.00 16.30 -5.21
N PRO A 167 4.77 15.61 -4.07
CA PRO A 167 5.83 14.90 -3.37
C PRO A 167 6.48 13.77 -4.19
N TRP A 168 5.72 13.03 -5.00
CA TRP A 168 6.30 11.94 -5.79
C TRP A 168 7.16 12.43 -6.96
N GLN A 169 6.85 13.60 -7.54
CA GLN A 169 7.68 14.24 -8.56
C GLN A 169 9.04 14.65 -7.98
N ALA A 170 9.07 15.17 -6.76
CA ALA A 170 10.31 15.47 -6.05
C ALA A 170 11.12 14.18 -5.79
N CYS A 171 10.46 13.10 -5.34
CA CYS A 171 11.12 11.81 -5.14
C CYS A 171 11.68 11.21 -6.44
N ALA A 172 11.00 11.38 -7.56
CA ALA A 172 11.45 10.88 -8.86
C ALA A 172 12.67 11.64 -9.40
N ALA A 173 12.89 12.87 -8.96
CA ALA A 173 14.04 13.70 -9.35
C ALA A 173 15.34 13.34 -8.61
N GLU A 174 15.27 12.65 -7.47
CA GLU A 174 16.45 12.28 -6.69
C GLU A 174 17.29 11.18 -7.36
N THR A 175 18.59 11.19 -7.08
CA THR A 175 19.53 10.15 -7.52
C THR A 175 19.48 8.94 -6.60
N GLY A 176 19.43 7.72 -7.17
CA GLY A 176 19.39 6.45 -6.44
C GLY A 176 18.12 5.65 -6.68
N LYS A 177 18.01 4.46 -6.06
CA LYS A 177 16.81 3.62 -6.10
C LYS A 177 15.82 4.08 -5.02
N ASN A 178 14.59 4.35 -5.40
CA ASN A 178 13.55 4.85 -4.50
C ASN A 178 12.33 3.93 -4.52
N ILE A 179 11.69 3.75 -3.38
CA ILE A 179 10.38 3.13 -3.25
C ILE A 179 9.38 4.11 -2.63
N SER A 180 8.19 4.17 -3.18
CA SER A 180 7.05 4.91 -2.63
C SER A 180 5.85 4.00 -2.51
N ILE A 181 5.24 3.94 -1.34
CA ILE A 181 3.99 3.21 -1.10
C ILE A 181 2.91 4.24 -0.78
N LEU A 182 1.90 4.30 -1.64
CA LEU A 182 0.76 5.19 -1.51
C LEU A 182 -0.47 4.36 -1.18
N THR A 183 -1.08 4.61 -0.03
CA THR A 183 -2.27 3.89 0.42
C THR A 183 -3.48 4.82 0.44
N GLY A 184 -4.54 4.46 -0.27
CA GLY A 184 -5.82 5.16 -0.23
C GLY A 184 -6.90 4.27 0.37
N ILE A 185 -7.61 4.75 1.40
CA ILE A 185 -8.64 3.96 2.09
C ILE A 185 -10.01 4.22 1.47
N SER A 186 -10.45 3.38 0.60
CA SER A 186 -11.82 2.97 0.28
C SER A 186 -11.84 1.80 -0.71
N GLN A 187 -11.47 0.61 -0.33
CA GLN A 187 -11.49 -0.68 -1.06
C GLN A 187 -10.20 -1.03 -1.87
N ILE A 188 -9.67 -2.23 -1.68
CA ILE A 188 -8.30 -2.60 -2.08
C ILE A 188 -8.18 -3.10 -3.52
N THR A 189 -7.42 -2.38 -4.32
CA THR A 189 -6.77 -2.91 -5.53
C THR A 189 -5.37 -2.32 -5.66
N THR A 190 -4.38 -3.18 -5.79
CA THR A 190 -3.00 -2.76 -5.94
C THR A 190 -2.64 -2.61 -7.41
N TYR A 191 -2.14 -1.45 -7.78
CA TYR A 191 -1.54 -1.22 -9.10
C TYR A 191 -0.07 -0.87 -8.97
N MET A 192 0.74 -1.47 -9.81
CA MET A 192 2.12 -1.06 -10.00
C MET A 192 2.25 -0.26 -11.28
N VAL A 193 2.81 0.91 -11.16
CA VAL A 193 3.22 1.72 -12.31
C VAL A 193 4.73 1.70 -12.40
N SER A 194 5.27 1.01 -13.39
CA SER A 194 6.67 1.09 -13.74
C SER A 194 6.92 2.37 -14.53
N GLY A 195 7.78 3.24 -14.00
CA GLY A 195 8.12 4.49 -14.67
C GLY A 195 8.91 4.25 -15.97
N HIS A 196 8.27 4.41 -17.11
CA HIS A 196 8.95 4.83 -18.32
C HIS A 196 9.26 6.31 -18.17
N SER A 197 10.43 6.73 -18.64
CA SER A 197 10.79 8.13 -18.78
C SER A 197 9.64 8.90 -19.40
N MET A 198 8.94 9.70 -18.60
CA MET A 198 7.87 10.57 -19.09
C MET A 198 8.50 11.81 -19.74
N SER A 199 8.95 11.67 -20.98
CA SER A 199 9.34 12.83 -21.79
C SER A 199 8.15 13.51 -22.48
N LYS A 200 6.91 13.13 -22.20
CA LYS A 200 5.69 13.92 -22.60
C LYS A 200 4.51 13.46 -21.74
N SER A 201 4.07 14.33 -20.87
CA SER A 201 2.87 14.16 -20.06
C SER A 201 1.60 14.24 -20.92
N PRO A 202 0.73 13.23 -20.95
CA PRO A 202 -0.63 13.44 -21.45
C PRO A 202 -1.41 14.20 -20.39
N ARG A 203 -1.95 15.35 -20.76
CA ARG A 203 -2.91 16.10 -19.93
C ARG A 203 -4.15 15.23 -19.76
N ILE A 204 -4.41 14.77 -18.54
CA ILE A 204 -5.67 14.13 -18.18
C ILE A 204 -6.70 15.24 -18.08
N SER A 205 -7.56 15.36 -19.09
CA SER A 205 -8.78 16.16 -19.03
C SER A 205 -9.85 15.33 -18.33
N VAL A 206 -10.22 15.74 -17.13
CA VAL A 206 -11.39 15.21 -16.42
C VAL A 206 -12.54 16.14 -16.79
N ARG A 207 -13.51 15.62 -17.52
CA ARG A 207 -14.85 16.21 -17.62
C ARG A 207 -15.75 15.64 -16.53
#